data_649fd205b1e708a2084de25f323cca50
#
_entry.id   649fd205b1e708a2084de25f323cca50
#
_cell.length_a   1.000
_cell.length_b   1.000
_cell.length_c   1.000
_cell.angle_alpha   90.00
_cell.angle_beta   90.00
_cell.angle_gamma   90.00
#
_symmetry.space_group_name_H-M   'P 1'
#
loop_
_entity.id
_entity.type
_entity.pdbx_description
1 polymer ?
#
loop_
_entity_poly.entity_id
_entity_poly.type
_entity_poly.pdbx_seq_one_letter_code
_entity_poly.pdbx_strand_id
1 'polypeptide(L)'
;MLVLPWHLDDSLGEGIGIDVPVAATVVDGGPGDDAEPWAALVGVYAGLADALAGSDEATVLTGDCVTAIAVLAGLQRRGLDPAMVWFDAHGDFHTEDTTTSGYLGGLPLAKVVGRGDLTLPRALGMTPLAEERAVLVDGRDLDPPEVDALAGSDVRQVAVADLTPDVLPAGPLLVHVDLDVVDPGDLRGLRFPAPGGPDLDAVAAGVATVAATGRVVGLSIAATWDPAAIDRDQAQRAVDSILTAAQR
;
A
#
# COMPACT_ATOMS: atom_id res chain seq x y z
N MET A 1 10.57 -12.31 -1.32
CA MET A 1 9.26 -11.62 -1.39
C MET A 1 8.27 -12.35 -0.51
N LEU A 2 7.52 -11.63 0.32
CA LEU A 2 6.40 -12.17 1.08
C LEU A 2 5.10 -11.96 0.28
N VAL A 3 4.13 -12.87 0.42
CA VAL A 3 2.81 -12.77 -0.21
C VAL A 3 1.77 -12.90 0.88
N LEU A 4 0.90 -11.92 1.01
CA LEU A 4 -0.28 -11.96 1.87
C LEU A 4 -1.53 -12.03 0.97
N PRO A 5 -2.11 -13.24 0.76
CA PRO A 5 -3.18 -13.43 -0.23
C PRO A 5 -4.57 -13.09 0.35
N TRP A 6 -4.68 -11.89 0.88
CA TRP A 6 -5.91 -11.36 1.47
C TRP A 6 -6.26 -9.99 0.90
N HIS A 7 -7.55 -9.72 0.81
CA HIS A 7 -8.14 -8.41 0.61
C HIS A 7 -9.07 -8.15 1.78
N LEU A 8 -8.56 -7.45 2.79
CA LEU A 8 -9.19 -7.34 4.10
C LEU A 8 -9.43 -8.75 4.69
N ASP A 9 -10.70 -9.14 4.87
CA ASP A 9 -11.14 -10.45 5.36
C ASP A 9 -11.44 -11.48 4.26
N ASP A 10 -11.32 -11.10 2.98
CA ASP A 10 -11.51 -11.97 1.83
C ASP A 10 -10.21 -12.67 1.41
N SER A 11 -10.17 -14.00 1.42
CA SER A 11 -9.05 -14.76 0.89
C SER A 11 -9.04 -14.76 -0.63
N LEU A 12 -7.91 -14.37 -1.22
CA LEU A 12 -7.71 -14.31 -2.68
C LEU A 12 -7.13 -15.60 -3.25
N GLY A 13 -6.87 -16.61 -2.41
CA GLY A 13 -6.15 -17.81 -2.80
C GLY A 13 -4.66 -17.59 -3.04
N GLU A 14 -3.94 -18.68 -3.25
CA GLU A 14 -2.49 -18.65 -3.46
C GLU A 14 -2.16 -17.83 -4.74
N GLY A 15 -1.21 -16.90 -4.63
CA GLY A 15 -0.69 -16.14 -5.76
C GLY A 15 -1.50 -14.92 -6.19
N ILE A 16 -2.60 -14.59 -5.54
CA ILE A 16 -3.38 -13.35 -5.82
C ILE A 16 -3.77 -13.23 -7.32
N GLY A 17 -4.00 -14.36 -7.98
CA GLY A 17 -4.39 -14.40 -9.40
C GLY A 17 -3.26 -14.28 -10.43
N ILE A 18 -2.00 -14.21 -10.00
CA ILE A 18 -0.81 -14.19 -10.87
C ILE A 18 0.20 -15.27 -10.48
N ASP A 19 1.23 -15.46 -11.30
CA ASP A 19 2.33 -16.35 -10.99
C ASP A 19 3.33 -15.65 -10.07
N VAL A 20 3.37 -16.07 -8.80
CA VAL A 20 4.37 -15.58 -7.85
C VAL A 20 5.67 -16.37 -7.95
N PRO A 21 6.85 -15.74 -7.75
CA PRO A 21 8.12 -16.47 -7.78
C PRO A 21 8.12 -17.66 -6.82
N VAL A 22 8.73 -18.78 -7.24
CA VAL A 22 8.83 -20.01 -6.43
C VAL A 22 9.51 -19.75 -5.06
N ALA A 23 10.37 -18.73 -4.98
CA ALA A 23 11.02 -18.31 -3.74
C ALA A 23 10.14 -17.40 -2.86
N ALA A 24 8.92 -17.07 -3.29
CA ALA A 24 8.02 -16.27 -2.46
C ALA A 24 7.51 -17.10 -1.27
N THR A 25 7.40 -16.45 -0.12
CA THR A 25 6.82 -17.05 1.08
C THR A 25 5.40 -16.53 1.25
N VAL A 26 4.42 -17.41 1.17
CA VAL A 26 3.03 -17.09 1.51
C VAL A 26 2.92 -16.98 3.02
N VAL A 27 2.38 -15.86 3.48
CA VAL A 27 2.14 -15.63 4.90
C VAL A 27 0.73 -16.07 5.24
N ASP A 28 0.62 -16.96 6.22
CA ASP A 28 -0.68 -17.38 6.75
C ASP A 28 -1.31 -16.22 7.55
N GLY A 29 -2.62 -16.10 7.41
CA GLY A 29 -3.42 -15.12 8.13
C GLY A 29 -4.89 -15.48 8.03
N GLY A 30 -5.72 -14.78 8.75
CA GLY A 30 -7.16 -14.91 8.68
C GLY A 30 -7.85 -13.97 9.66
N PRO A 31 -9.08 -13.52 9.34
CA PRO A 31 -9.82 -12.64 10.23
C PRO A 31 -10.13 -13.33 11.55
N GLY A 32 -10.12 -12.56 12.64
CA GLY A 32 -10.60 -13.00 13.95
C GLY A 32 -12.12 -12.95 14.04
N ASP A 33 -12.65 -13.49 15.14
CA ASP A 33 -14.09 -13.48 15.45
C ASP A 33 -14.52 -12.18 16.18
N ASP A 34 -13.71 -11.12 16.16
CA ASP A 34 -14.03 -9.87 16.85
C ASP A 34 -15.15 -9.12 16.11
N ALA A 35 -16.04 -8.50 16.88
CA ALA A 35 -17.11 -7.68 16.30
C ALA A 35 -16.64 -6.32 15.79
N GLU A 36 -15.49 -5.84 16.28
CA GLU A 36 -14.88 -4.61 15.82
C GLU A 36 -14.06 -4.87 14.56
N PRO A 37 -14.35 -4.21 13.42
CA PRO A 37 -13.75 -4.55 12.13
C PRO A 37 -12.22 -4.49 12.14
N TRP A 38 -11.62 -3.46 12.74
CA TRP A 38 -10.16 -3.36 12.82
C TRP A 38 -9.52 -4.42 13.71
N ALA A 39 -10.20 -4.83 14.78
CA ALA A 39 -9.72 -5.90 15.65
C ALA A 39 -9.80 -7.26 14.95
N ALA A 40 -10.84 -7.52 14.16
CA ALA A 40 -10.96 -8.73 13.36
C ALA A 40 -9.81 -8.88 12.33
N LEU A 41 -9.33 -7.79 11.77
CA LEU A 41 -8.24 -7.77 10.79
C LEU A 41 -6.85 -8.00 11.40
N VAL A 42 -6.69 -7.93 12.73
CA VAL A 42 -5.38 -8.19 13.37
C VAL A 42 -4.84 -9.58 12.98
N GLY A 43 -5.70 -10.60 12.96
CA GLY A 43 -5.31 -11.96 12.59
C GLY A 43 -4.83 -12.09 11.13
N VAL A 44 -5.28 -11.21 10.23
CA VAL A 44 -4.83 -11.18 8.83
C VAL A 44 -3.40 -10.63 8.74
N TYR A 45 -3.11 -9.53 9.44
CA TYR A 45 -1.88 -8.75 9.21
C TYR A 45 -0.75 -9.01 10.21
N ALA A 46 -1.05 -9.62 11.38
CA ALA A 46 -0.03 -9.85 12.42
C ALA A 46 1.10 -10.78 11.94
N GLY A 47 0.75 -11.86 11.26
CA GLY A 47 1.73 -12.79 10.71
C GLY A 47 2.71 -12.14 9.75
N LEU A 48 2.24 -11.17 8.94
CA LEU A 48 3.10 -10.43 8.02
C LEU A 48 4.07 -9.50 8.78
N ALA A 49 3.57 -8.77 9.78
CA ALA A 49 4.42 -7.92 10.60
C ALA A 49 5.51 -8.72 11.32
N ASP A 50 5.16 -9.92 11.83
CA ASP A 50 6.10 -10.84 12.49
C ASP A 50 7.13 -11.41 11.49
N ALA A 51 6.70 -11.82 10.30
CA ALA A 51 7.57 -12.33 9.25
C ALA A 51 8.58 -11.27 8.80
N LEU A 52 8.14 -10.03 8.60
CA LEU A 52 9.01 -8.90 8.26
C LEU A 52 10.00 -8.56 9.38
N ALA A 53 9.57 -8.63 10.64
CA ALA A 53 10.43 -8.36 11.79
C ALA A 53 11.55 -9.40 11.93
N GLY A 54 11.33 -10.62 11.51
CA GLY A 54 12.27 -11.76 11.58
C GLY A 54 13.12 -12.00 10.33
N SER A 55 12.99 -11.15 9.29
CA SER A 55 13.63 -11.38 7.98
C SER A 55 14.29 -10.11 7.45
N ASP A 56 15.28 -10.28 6.56
CA ASP A 56 15.81 -9.19 5.75
C ASP A 56 14.92 -8.88 4.52
N GLU A 57 13.94 -9.74 4.23
CA GLU A 57 12.98 -9.53 3.17
C GLU A 57 12.06 -8.34 3.51
N ALA A 58 11.90 -7.45 2.56
CA ALA A 58 11.08 -6.25 2.72
C ALA A 58 10.21 -5.95 1.50
N THR A 59 10.04 -6.94 0.60
CA THR A 59 9.13 -6.84 -0.55
C THR A 59 7.89 -7.67 -0.28
N VAL A 60 6.72 -7.03 -0.34
CA VAL A 60 5.42 -7.63 -0.05
C VAL A 60 4.49 -7.46 -1.25
N LEU A 61 3.81 -8.54 -1.64
CA LEU A 61 2.67 -8.53 -2.55
C LEU A 61 1.41 -8.90 -1.76
N THR A 62 0.36 -8.13 -1.93
CA THR A 62 -0.88 -8.26 -1.16
C THR A 62 -2.10 -7.89 -1.99
N GLY A 63 -3.30 -8.10 -1.47
CA GLY A 63 -4.56 -7.74 -2.13
C GLY A 63 -5.14 -6.39 -1.73
N ASP A 64 -4.58 -5.68 -0.74
CA ASP A 64 -5.12 -4.41 -0.25
C ASP A 64 -4.06 -3.47 0.34
N CYS A 65 -4.43 -2.20 0.51
CA CYS A 65 -3.56 -1.14 1.03
C CYS A 65 -3.42 -1.14 2.57
N VAL A 66 -4.33 -1.79 3.31
CA VAL A 66 -4.25 -1.92 4.79
C VAL A 66 -2.97 -2.65 5.20
N THR A 67 -2.47 -3.52 4.33
CA THR A 67 -1.20 -4.24 4.50
C THR A 67 -0.02 -3.30 4.76
N ALA A 68 -0.01 -2.08 4.24
CA ALA A 68 1.07 -1.11 4.49
C ALA A 68 1.28 -0.81 5.98
N ILE A 69 0.22 -0.90 6.79
CA ILE A 69 0.28 -0.77 8.26
C ILE A 69 1.16 -1.89 8.84
N ALA A 70 0.95 -3.13 8.40
CA ALA A 70 1.75 -4.29 8.86
C ALA A 70 3.20 -4.22 8.36
N VAL A 71 3.41 -3.76 7.13
CA VAL A 71 4.76 -3.57 6.58
C VAL A 71 5.52 -2.54 7.37
N LEU A 72 4.92 -1.39 7.66
CA LEU A 72 5.54 -0.36 8.48
C LEU A 72 5.84 -0.88 9.90
N ALA A 73 4.89 -1.58 10.53
CA ALA A 73 5.08 -2.18 11.85
C ALA A 73 6.27 -3.16 11.86
N GLY A 74 6.36 -4.06 10.89
CA GLY A 74 7.44 -5.03 10.77
C GLY A 74 8.81 -4.35 10.59
N LEU A 75 8.90 -3.32 9.74
CA LEU A 75 10.13 -2.54 9.57
C LEU A 75 10.53 -1.79 10.84
N GLN A 76 9.57 -1.19 11.54
CA GLN A 76 9.82 -0.51 12.82
C GLN A 76 10.34 -1.48 13.90
N ARG A 77 9.84 -2.71 13.96
CA ARG A 77 10.34 -3.75 14.87
C ARG A 77 11.79 -4.17 14.56
N ARG A 78 12.25 -3.96 13.32
CA ARG A 78 13.68 -4.13 12.93
C ARG A 78 14.54 -2.92 13.30
N GLY A 79 13.97 -1.90 13.93
CA GLY A 79 14.66 -0.65 14.27
C GLY A 79 14.79 0.31 13.09
N LEU A 80 14.07 0.07 11.99
CA LEU A 80 13.95 1.00 10.88
C LEU A 80 12.83 2.00 11.18
N ASP A 81 12.99 3.24 10.71
CA ASP A 81 11.99 4.29 10.83
C ASP A 81 11.79 4.96 9.45
N PRO A 82 11.15 4.25 8.50
CA PRO A 82 10.97 4.77 7.15
C PRO A 82 9.87 5.84 7.09
N ALA A 83 10.05 6.81 6.20
CA ALA A 83 8.98 7.65 5.70
C ALA A 83 8.21 6.91 4.61
N MET A 84 6.95 7.32 4.35
CA MET A 84 6.05 6.66 3.41
C MET A 84 6.02 7.39 2.06
N VAL A 85 6.15 6.65 0.97
CA VAL A 85 5.84 7.09 -0.39
C VAL A 85 4.70 6.22 -0.91
N TRP A 86 3.52 6.80 -1.04
CA TRP A 86 2.26 6.13 -1.30
C TRP A 86 1.78 6.43 -2.71
N PHE A 87 1.89 5.46 -3.65
CA PHE A 87 1.35 5.56 -5.00
C PHE A 87 -0.07 4.99 -5.01
N ASP A 88 -1.04 5.81 -5.37
CA ASP A 88 -2.45 5.45 -5.34
C ASP A 88 -3.28 6.42 -6.18
N ALA A 89 -4.32 5.95 -6.83
CA ALA A 89 -5.30 6.82 -7.46
C ALA A 89 -6.18 7.55 -6.44
N HIS A 90 -6.36 6.95 -5.26
CA HIS A 90 -7.23 7.41 -4.18
C HIS A 90 -6.42 8.11 -3.08
N GLY A 91 -7.11 8.63 -2.09
CA GLY A 91 -6.45 9.27 -0.95
C GLY A 91 -6.06 8.29 0.14
N ASP A 92 -6.87 7.26 0.31
CA ASP A 92 -6.82 6.35 1.47
C ASP A 92 -6.75 7.09 2.81
N PHE A 93 -7.34 8.31 2.81
CA PHE A 93 -7.19 9.30 3.86
C PHE A 93 -8.49 9.57 4.64
N HIS A 94 -9.49 8.72 4.43
CA HIS A 94 -10.69 8.72 5.25
C HIS A 94 -10.40 8.28 6.70
N THR A 95 -11.27 8.72 7.59
CA THR A 95 -11.41 8.18 8.94
C THR A 95 -12.81 7.57 9.09
N GLU A 96 -13.08 6.90 10.20
CA GLU A 96 -14.40 6.35 10.50
C GLU A 96 -15.50 7.41 10.49
N ASP A 97 -15.13 8.67 10.79
CA ASP A 97 -16.07 9.81 10.84
C ASP A 97 -16.33 10.40 9.45
N THR A 98 -15.47 10.17 8.47
CA THR A 98 -15.54 10.80 7.15
C THR A 98 -15.93 9.85 6.02
N THR A 99 -15.67 8.53 6.20
CA THR A 99 -16.06 7.54 5.19
C THR A 99 -17.57 7.46 5.05
N THR A 100 -18.04 7.44 3.80
CA THR A 100 -19.48 7.27 3.50
C THR A 100 -19.83 5.82 3.19
N SER A 101 -18.86 5.03 2.74
CA SER A 101 -19.02 3.61 2.40
C SER A 101 -18.78 2.67 3.56
N GLY A 102 -18.00 3.09 4.57
CA GLY A 102 -17.48 2.23 5.63
C GLY A 102 -16.39 1.25 5.14
N TYR A 103 -15.92 1.38 3.89
CA TYR A 103 -14.88 0.51 3.34
C TYR A 103 -13.53 0.82 3.99
N LEU A 104 -12.95 -0.19 4.67
CA LEU A 104 -11.71 -0.02 5.44
C LEU A 104 -10.48 0.21 4.57
N GLY A 105 -10.51 -0.26 3.31
CA GLY A 105 -9.41 -0.07 2.36
C GLY A 105 -9.18 1.39 1.98
N GLY A 106 -10.15 2.30 2.16
CA GLY A 106 -9.98 3.74 1.92
C GLY A 106 -9.44 4.54 3.11
N LEU A 107 -8.90 3.88 4.14
CA LEU A 107 -8.47 4.53 5.37
C LEU A 107 -6.97 4.37 5.73
N PRO A 108 -6.19 3.47 5.10
CA PRO A 108 -4.90 3.06 5.66
C PRO A 108 -3.83 4.15 5.67
N LEU A 109 -3.77 5.07 4.73
CA LEU A 109 -2.81 6.18 4.78
C LEU A 109 -3.11 7.11 5.98
N ALA A 110 -4.39 7.37 6.27
CA ALA A 110 -4.79 8.09 7.47
C ALA A 110 -4.31 7.39 8.76
N LYS A 111 -4.43 6.05 8.82
CA LYS A 111 -3.93 5.26 9.96
C LYS A 111 -2.41 5.32 10.10
N VAL A 112 -1.70 5.25 8.97
CA VAL A 112 -0.22 5.36 8.94
C VAL A 112 0.25 6.67 9.57
N VAL A 113 -0.48 7.76 9.37
CA VAL A 113 -0.15 9.07 9.97
C VAL A 113 -0.91 9.37 11.27
N GLY A 114 -1.58 8.38 11.85
CA GLY A 114 -2.14 8.48 13.20
C GLY A 114 -3.54 9.07 13.29
N ARG A 115 -4.31 9.10 12.18
CA ARG A 115 -5.69 9.60 12.17
C ARG A 115 -6.72 8.50 12.37
N GLY A 116 -7.85 8.84 12.98
CA GLY A 116 -9.01 7.95 13.21
C GLY A 116 -8.72 6.84 14.23
N ASP A 117 -9.37 5.68 14.05
CA ASP A 117 -9.18 4.51 14.91
C ASP A 117 -7.80 3.87 14.67
N LEU A 118 -7.04 3.67 15.72
CA LEU A 118 -5.70 3.08 15.70
C LEU A 118 -5.66 1.68 16.33
N THR A 119 -6.78 0.97 16.38
CA THR A 119 -6.85 -0.39 16.95
C THR A 119 -5.89 -1.33 16.25
N LEU A 120 -5.96 -1.44 14.92
CA LEU A 120 -5.04 -2.29 14.14
C LEU A 120 -3.58 -1.82 14.24
N PRO A 121 -3.23 -0.53 14.00
CA PRO A 121 -1.86 -0.04 14.18
C PRO A 121 -1.25 -0.39 15.54
N ARG A 122 -2.00 -0.18 16.63
CA ARG A 122 -1.55 -0.48 17.99
C ARG A 122 -1.36 -1.98 18.24
N ALA A 123 -2.30 -2.80 17.76
CA ALA A 123 -2.21 -4.25 17.90
C ALA A 123 -0.97 -4.81 17.18
N LEU A 124 -0.61 -4.23 16.02
CA LEU A 124 0.59 -4.59 15.29
C LEU A 124 1.88 -3.93 15.84
N GLY A 125 1.78 -3.06 16.84
CA GLY A 125 2.90 -2.32 17.42
C GLY A 125 3.48 -1.24 16.48
N MET A 126 2.68 -0.75 15.54
CA MET A 126 3.07 0.36 14.67
C MET A 126 3.06 1.67 15.43
N THR A 127 4.09 2.47 15.25
CA THR A 127 4.13 3.88 15.66
C THR A 127 3.74 4.73 14.45
N PRO A 128 2.69 5.56 14.54
CA PRO A 128 2.31 6.44 13.45
C PRO A 128 3.43 7.39 13.03
N LEU A 129 3.49 7.69 11.73
CA LEU A 129 4.41 8.69 11.19
C LEU A 129 3.86 10.09 11.44
N ALA A 130 4.75 11.07 11.55
CA ALA A 130 4.35 12.47 11.39
C ALA A 130 3.92 12.71 9.94
N GLU A 131 2.91 13.55 9.71
CA GLU A 131 2.27 13.71 8.39
C GLU A 131 3.26 14.18 7.31
N GLU A 132 4.21 15.06 7.66
CA GLU A 132 5.27 15.52 6.75
C GLU A 132 6.24 14.41 6.30
N ARG A 133 6.12 13.22 6.88
CA ARG A 133 6.88 12.01 6.49
C ARG A 133 6.10 11.10 5.55
N ALA A 134 4.94 11.53 5.08
CA ALA A 134 4.16 10.83 4.08
C ALA A 134 4.01 11.68 2.81
N VAL A 135 4.15 11.04 1.65
CA VAL A 135 3.89 11.62 0.34
C VAL A 135 2.88 10.74 -0.38
N LEU A 136 1.73 11.31 -0.74
CA LEU A 136 0.75 10.71 -1.64
C LEU A 136 1.15 11.06 -3.08
N VAL A 137 1.41 10.04 -3.89
CA VAL A 137 1.78 10.16 -5.29
C VAL A 137 0.58 9.81 -6.15
N ASP A 138 0.06 10.78 -6.86
CA ASP A 138 -1.18 10.87 -7.62
C ASP A 138 -2.36 11.34 -6.73
N GLY A 139 -3.22 10.46 -6.21
CA GLY A 139 -4.42 10.86 -5.46
C GLY A 139 -5.38 11.68 -6.30
N ARG A 140 -5.67 11.23 -7.53
CA ARG A 140 -6.54 11.98 -8.48
C ARG A 140 -8.03 11.79 -8.24
N ASP A 141 -8.43 10.69 -7.60
CA ASP A 141 -9.81 10.34 -7.33
C ASP A 141 -10.09 10.42 -5.82
N LEU A 142 -10.38 11.63 -5.38
CA LEU A 142 -10.60 11.96 -3.96
C LEU A 142 -12.05 12.31 -3.70
N ASP A 143 -12.62 11.74 -2.67
CA ASP A 143 -13.90 12.20 -2.13
C ASP A 143 -13.75 13.60 -1.49
N PRO A 144 -14.82 14.45 -1.49
CA PRO A 144 -14.74 15.78 -0.90
C PRO A 144 -14.20 15.82 0.54
N PRO A 145 -14.56 14.89 1.46
CA PRO A 145 -13.95 14.85 2.80
C PRO A 145 -12.45 14.55 2.79
N GLU A 146 -11.95 13.77 1.83
CA GLU A 146 -10.50 13.50 1.69
C GLU A 146 -9.75 14.73 1.19
N VAL A 147 -10.34 15.46 0.21
CA VAL A 147 -9.78 16.74 -0.26
C VAL A 147 -9.58 17.70 0.92
N ASP A 148 -10.61 17.86 1.76
CA ASP A 148 -10.54 18.73 2.92
C ASP A 148 -9.53 18.23 3.96
N ALA A 149 -9.47 16.93 4.20
CA ALA A 149 -8.56 16.32 5.15
C ALA A 149 -7.09 16.42 4.71
N LEU A 150 -6.79 16.17 3.44
CA LEU A 150 -5.45 16.31 2.85
C LEU A 150 -5.01 17.78 2.82
N ALA A 151 -5.90 18.69 2.42
CA ALA A 151 -5.61 20.13 2.42
C ALA A 151 -5.33 20.69 3.82
N GLY A 152 -5.91 20.06 4.86
CA GLY A 152 -5.67 20.40 6.27
C GLY A 152 -4.55 19.61 6.94
N SER A 153 -3.76 18.85 6.19
CA SER A 153 -2.66 18.01 6.68
C SER A 153 -1.30 18.50 6.19
N ASP A 154 -0.24 17.94 6.78
CA ASP A 154 1.14 18.12 6.30
C ASP A 154 1.57 16.98 5.34
N VAL A 155 0.66 16.07 4.95
CA VAL A 155 0.91 15.06 3.91
C VAL A 155 1.08 15.76 2.57
N ARG A 156 2.20 15.52 1.90
CA ARG A 156 2.45 16.10 0.58
C ARG A 156 1.74 15.27 -0.50
N GLN A 157 1.00 15.93 -1.38
CA GLN A 157 0.47 15.32 -2.59
C GLN A 157 1.28 15.77 -3.80
N VAL A 158 1.62 14.85 -4.72
CA VAL A 158 2.40 15.13 -5.94
C VAL A 158 1.94 14.21 -7.07
N ALA A 159 1.81 14.74 -8.29
CA ALA A 159 1.54 13.89 -9.45
C ALA A 159 2.74 12.99 -9.77
N VAL A 160 2.48 11.80 -10.35
CA VAL A 160 3.56 10.87 -10.76
C VAL A 160 4.59 11.57 -11.66
N ALA A 161 4.14 12.42 -12.58
CA ALA A 161 5.02 13.15 -13.50
C ALA A 161 5.92 14.20 -12.83
N ASP A 162 5.52 14.68 -11.64
CA ASP A 162 6.25 15.72 -10.88
C ASP A 162 7.11 15.12 -9.76
N LEU A 163 7.14 13.78 -9.63
CA LEU A 163 7.88 13.09 -8.59
C LEU A 163 9.39 13.19 -8.83
N THR A 164 10.07 13.85 -7.91
CA THR A 164 11.53 14.05 -7.92
C THR A 164 12.12 13.71 -6.55
N PRO A 165 13.42 13.42 -6.43
CA PRO A 165 14.05 13.17 -5.13
C PRO A 165 13.87 14.30 -4.11
N ASP A 166 13.72 15.55 -4.56
CA ASP A 166 13.62 16.71 -3.67
C ASP A 166 12.25 16.83 -2.98
N VAL A 167 11.21 16.15 -3.50
CA VAL A 167 9.90 16.15 -2.87
C VAL A 167 9.75 15.03 -1.83
N LEU A 168 10.71 14.09 -1.80
CA LEU A 168 10.67 12.94 -0.90
C LEU A 168 11.11 13.33 0.52
N PRO A 169 10.48 12.76 1.56
CA PRO A 169 10.92 12.95 2.94
C PRO A 169 12.36 12.49 3.15
N ALA A 170 13.02 13.01 4.20
CA ALA A 170 14.35 12.57 4.58
C ALA A 170 14.34 11.16 5.21
N GLY A 171 15.51 10.50 5.20
CA GLY A 171 15.70 9.18 5.83
C GLY A 171 15.33 7.99 4.94
N PRO A 172 15.20 6.78 5.53
CA PRO A 172 14.77 5.58 4.84
C PRO A 172 13.34 5.74 4.28
N LEU A 173 13.00 5.00 3.23
CA LEU A 173 11.71 5.08 2.54
C LEU A 173 11.04 3.70 2.49
N LEU A 174 9.77 3.64 2.85
CA LEU A 174 8.86 2.56 2.50
C LEU A 174 8.04 3.03 1.30
N VAL A 175 8.10 2.28 0.21
CA VAL A 175 7.28 2.51 -0.98
C VAL A 175 6.07 1.59 -0.92
N HIS A 176 4.89 2.17 -0.98
CA HIS A 176 3.63 1.47 -1.18
C HIS A 176 3.09 1.81 -2.57
N VAL A 177 2.66 0.81 -3.30
CA VAL A 177 2.06 0.98 -4.63
C VAL A 177 0.73 0.24 -4.65
N ASP A 178 -0.38 1.00 -4.62
CA ASP A 178 -1.64 0.47 -5.08
C ASP A 178 -1.60 0.44 -6.62
N LEU A 179 -1.86 -0.73 -7.19
CA LEU A 179 -1.81 -0.88 -8.65
C LEU A 179 -2.97 -0.16 -9.37
N ASP A 180 -3.97 0.34 -8.64
CA ASP A 180 -5.04 1.16 -9.22
C ASP A 180 -4.59 2.60 -9.53
N VAL A 181 -3.39 3.01 -9.08
CA VAL A 181 -2.73 4.22 -9.58
C VAL A 181 -2.55 4.18 -11.11
N VAL A 182 -2.42 2.99 -11.69
CA VAL A 182 -2.34 2.80 -13.14
C VAL A 182 -3.68 3.06 -13.80
N ASP A 183 -3.69 3.74 -14.95
CA ASP A 183 -4.92 3.97 -15.72
C ASP A 183 -5.60 2.63 -16.09
N PRO A 184 -6.92 2.48 -15.90
CA PRO A 184 -7.64 1.25 -16.22
C PRO A 184 -7.66 0.89 -17.70
N GLY A 185 -7.21 1.76 -18.59
CA GLY A 185 -6.93 1.44 -19.99
C GLY A 185 -5.70 0.52 -20.15
N ASP A 186 -4.75 0.60 -19.23
CA ASP A 186 -3.51 -0.18 -19.21
C ASP A 186 -3.58 -1.41 -18.30
N LEU A 187 -4.29 -1.29 -17.16
CA LEU A 187 -4.50 -2.38 -16.21
C LEU A 187 -5.99 -2.58 -15.92
N ARG A 188 -6.55 -3.63 -16.49
CA ARG A 188 -7.99 -3.93 -16.41
C ARG A 188 -8.30 -4.83 -15.21
N GLY A 189 -9.57 -4.81 -14.78
CA GLY A 189 -10.07 -5.68 -13.71
C GLY A 189 -9.76 -5.18 -12.31
N LEU A 190 -9.34 -3.94 -12.17
CA LEU A 190 -9.19 -3.27 -10.87
C LEU A 190 -10.54 -3.19 -10.16
N ARG A 191 -10.54 -3.31 -8.83
CA ARG A 191 -11.76 -3.19 -8.00
C ARG A 191 -12.27 -1.75 -7.97
N PHE A 192 -11.34 -0.78 -7.94
CA PHE A 192 -11.64 0.66 -7.85
C PHE A 192 -10.94 1.43 -8.97
N PRO A 193 -11.38 1.25 -10.24
CA PRO A 193 -10.69 1.85 -11.37
C PRO A 193 -10.93 3.37 -11.42
N ALA A 194 -9.86 4.16 -11.41
CA ALA A 194 -9.88 5.61 -11.53
C ALA A 194 -9.30 6.04 -12.90
N PRO A 195 -10.11 6.51 -13.85
CA PRO A 195 -9.65 6.93 -15.18
C PRO A 195 -8.80 8.20 -15.16
N GLY A 196 -7.98 8.38 -16.21
CA GLY A 196 -7.20 9.61 -16.43
C GLY A 196 -5.85 9.62 -15.70
N GLY A 197 -5.42 8.45 -15.23
CA GLY A 197 -4.14 8.27 -14.55
C GLY A 197 -2.94 8.07 -15.46
N PRO A 198 -1.75 7.86 -14.87
CA PRO A 198 -0.55 7.49 -15.57
C PRO A 198 -0.67 6.07 -16.13
N ASP A 199 0.04 5.80 -17.24
CA ASP A 199 0.27 4.44 -17.70
C ASP A 199 1.26 3.70 -16.78
N LEU A 200 1.36 2.38 -16.97
CA LEU A 200 2.23 1.52 -16.17
C LEU A 200 3.71 1.94 -16.25
N ASP A 201 4.17 2.37 -17.43
CA ASP A 201 5.56 2.77 -17.61
C ASP A 201 5.88 4.04 -16.82
N ALA A 202 4.96 5.00 -16.77
CA ALA A 202 5.10 6.20 -15.97
C ALA A 202 5.12 5.91 -14.46
N VAL A 203 4.26 5.01 -13.98
CA VAL A 203 4.27 4.56 -12.57
C VAL A 203 5.60 3.87 -12.24
N ALA A 204 6.04 2.93 -13.08
CA ALA A 204 7.32 2.25 -12.90
C ALA A 204 8.51 3.22 -12.91
N ALA A 205 8.50 4.25 -13.77
CA ALA A 205 9.52 5.29 -13.78
C ALA A 205 9.50 6.12 -12.47
N GLY A 206 8.31 6.42 -11.93
CA GLY A 206 8.16 7.05 -10.62
C GLY A 206 8.78 6.20 -9.50
N VAL A 207 8.47 4.91 -9.44
CA VAL A 207 9.07 3.98 -8.48
C VAL A 207 10.61 3.92 -8.64
N ALA A 208 11.11 3.85 -9.87
CA ALA A 208 12.54 3.88 -10.14
C ALA A 208 13.21 5.19 -9.67
N THR A 209 12.52 6.33 -9.78
CA THR A 209 12.99 7.63 -9.26
C THR A 209 13.19 7.57 -7.74
N VAL A 210 12.25 6.94 -7.01
CA VAL A 210 12.38 6.73 -5.56
C VAL A 210 13.51 5.76 -5.25
N ALA A 211 13.59 4.63 -5.99
CA ALA A 211 14.61 3.60 -5.79
C ALA A 211 16.02 4.12 -6.03
N ALA A 212 16.22 4.97 -7.06
CA ALA A 212 17.51 5.58 -7.39
C ALA A 212 18.10 6.45 -6.27
N THR A 213 17.30 6.83 -5.25
CA THR A 213 17.81 7.51 -4.04
C THR A 213 18.68 6.60 -3.17
N GLY A 214 18.60 5.28 -3.34
CA GLY A 214 19.26 4.28 -2.50
C GLY A 214 18.73 4.22 -1.05
N ARG A 215 17.54 4.83 -0.79
CA ARG A 215 16.95 4.94 0.55
C ARG A 215 15.79 3.98 0.80
N VAL A 216 15.34 3.24 -0.23
CA VAL A 216 14.20 2.32 -0.10
C VAL A 216 14.60 1.14 0.78
N VAL A 217 13.86 0.93 1.86
CA VAL A 217 14.06 -0.18 2.82
C VAL A 217 12.88 -1.14 2.85
N GLY A 218 11.83 -0.87 2.09
CA GLY A 218 10.68 -1.75 1.93
C GLY A 218 9.84 -1.36 0.71
N LEU A 219 9.19 -2.36 0.13
CA LEU A 219 8.24 -2.23 -0.98
C LEU A 219 6.98 -3.04 -0.66
N SER A 220 5.83 -2.42 -0.76
CA SER A 220 4.51 -3.06 -0.66
C SER A 220 3.74 -2.81 -1.95
N ILE A 221 3.25 -3.86 -2.58
CA ILE A 221 2.43 -3.78 -3.80
C ILE A 221 1.05 -4.33 -3.46
N ALA A 222 0.03 -3.47 -3.51
CA ALA A 222 -1.35 -3.86 -3.36
C ALA A 222 -1.96 -4.19 -4.74
N ALA A 223 -2.36 -5.44 -4.88
CA ALA A 223 -3.00 -5.99 -6.06
C ALA A 223 -4.52 -5.84 -5.90
N THR A 224 -5.02 -4.61 -6.00
CA THR A 224 -6.42 -4.23 -5.77
C THR A 224 -7.30 -4.57 -6.97
N TRP A 225 -7.19 -5.78 -7.48
CA TRP A 225 -8.04 -6.30 -8.55
C TRP A 225 -8.96 -7.42 -8.08
N ASP A 226 -9.95 -7.75 -8.90
CA ASP A 226 -10.73 -8.98 -8.77
C ASP A 226 -9.99 -10.12 -9.48
N PRO A 227 -9.53 -11.17 -8.77
CA PRO A 227 -8.82 -12.30 -9.38
C PRO A 227 -9.63 -13.02 -10.47
N ALA A 228 -10.97 -12.89 -10.46
CA ALA A 228 -11.83 -13.48 -11.47
C ALA A 228 -12.00 -12.59 -12.72
N ALA A 229 -11.74 -11.27 -12.61
CA ALA A 229 -11.96 -10.31 -13.68
C ALA A 229 -10.67 -9.74 -14.28
N ILE A 230 -9.52 -9.90 -13.58
CA ILE A 230 -8.24 -9.35 -14.02
C ILE A 230 -7.72 -10.04 -15.29
N ASP A 231 -7.13 -9.26 -16.18
CA ASP A 231 -6.27 -9.78 -17.25
C ASP A 231 -4.93 -10.22 -16.62
N ARG A 232 -4.71 -11.53 -16.52
CA ARG A 232 -3.55 -12.10 -15.82
C ARG A 232 -2.22 -11.66 -16.42
N ASP A 233 -2.13 -11.51 -17.74
CA ASP A 233 -0.90 -11.07 -18.41
C ASP A 233 -0.62 -9.60 -18.12
N GLN A 234 -1.65 -8.75 -18.04
CA GLN A 234 -1.50 -7.36 -17.63
C GLN A 234 -1.11 -7.26 -16.15
N ALA A 235 -1.76 -8.01 -15.27
CA ALA A 235 -1.46 -8.05 -13.85
C ALA A 235 -0.01 -8.50 -13.59
N GLN A 236 0.43 -9.57 -14.25
CA GLN A 236 1.81 -10.06 -14.14
C GLN A 236 2.82 -9.00 -14.59
N ARG A 237 2.58 -8.38 -15.76
CA ARG A 237 3.45 -7.29 -16.24
C ARG A 237 3.49 -6.11 -15.26
N ALA A 238 2.35 -5.74 -14.66
CA ALA A 238 2.31 -4.64 -13.71
C ALA A 238 3.19 -4.93 -12.50
N VAL A 239 3.02 -6.08 -11.85
CA VAL A 239 3.84 -6.47 -10.70
C VAL A 239 5.31 -6.57 -11.07
N ASP A 240 5.66 -7.24 -12.20
CA ASP A 240 7.05 -7.40 -12.63
C ASP A 240 7.71 -6.05 -12.96
N SER A 241 6.96 -5.10 -13.54
CA SER A 241 7.45 -3.75 -13.84
C SER A 241 7.80 -2.99 -12.56
N ILE A 242 6.92 -3.02 -11.56
CA ILE A 242 7.17 -2.37 -10.26
C ILE A 242 8.34 -3.02 -9.52
N LEU A 243 8.39 -4.36 -9.48
CA LEU A 243 9.52 -5.09 -8.87
C LEU A 243 10.85 -4.75 -9.53
N THR A 244 10.89 -4.68 -10.87
CA THR A 244 12.08 -4.31 -11.63
C THR A 244 12.50 -2.87 -11.39
N ALA A 245 11.53 -1.95 -11.33
CA ALA A 245 11.77 -0.54 -11.06
C ALA A 245 12.38 -0.30 -9.67
N ALA A 246 11.92 -1.05 -8.66
CA ALA A 246 12.41 -0.94 -7.28
C ALA A 246 13.82 -1.48 -7.05
N GLN A 247 14.39 -2.23 -8.01
CA GLN A 247 15.75 -2.80 -7.93
C GLN A 247 16.82 -1.89 -8.54
N ARG A 248 16.44 -0.77 -9.14
CA ARG A 248 17.38 0.16 -9.82
C ARG A 248 17.93 1.18 -8.83
#